data_a1e878f7f383aeda2396c86f9363b908
#
_entry.id   a1e878f7f383aeda2396c86f9363b908
#
_cell.length_a   1.000
_cell.length_b   1.000
_cell.length_c   1.000
_cell.angle_alpha   90.00
_cell.angle_beta   90.00
_cell.angle_gamma   90.00
#
_symmetry.space_group_name_H-M   'P 1'
#
loop_
_entity.id
_entity.type
_entity.pdbx_description
1 polymer ?
#
loop_
_entity_poly.entity_id
_entity_poly.type
_entity_poly.pdbx_seq_one_letter_code
_entity_poly.pdbx_strand_id
1 'polypeptide(L)'
;MDGVTRIGVSLEPELLKEFDDVIMKKGYVSRSEAIRDLVRDALAENEWKNPDQYVVGIIVMIYDHTVSNVKEKLMNLQHERGHSINTTIHVHLDHDRCMEMLLVSGLLGDLKELTDEITSVKGVLRGKLTMVSPATGNMHHIGHRH
;
A
#
# COMPACT_ATOMS: atom_id res chain seq x y z
N MET A 1 5.68 -28.96 12.72
CA MET A 1 4.72 -29.89 12.11
C MET A 1 4.60 -29.56 10.63
N ASP A 2 5.15 -30.42 9.84
CA ASP A 2 5.29 -30.20 8.39
C ASP A 2 4.16 -30.89 7.62
N GLY A 3 2.93 -30.51 7.92
CA GLY A 3 1.77 -31.06 7.25
C GLY A 3 0.80 -29.99 6.76
N VAL A 4 0.03 -30.33 5.74
CA VAL A 4 -1.08 -29.50 5.29
C VAL A 4 -2.41 -30.05 5.80
N THR A 5 -3.31 -29.18 6.19
CA THR A 5 -4.68 -29.51 6.53
C THR A 5 -5.59 -29.15 5.38
N ARG A 6 -6.45 -30.07 4.97
CA ARG A 6 -7.44 -29.82 3.92
C ARG A 6 -8.63 -29.07 4.50
N ILE A 7 -9.09 -28.06 3.76
CA ILE A 7 -10.32 -27.33 4.04
C ILE A 7 -11.26 -27.39 2.83
N GLY A 8 -12.55 -27.27 3.07
CA GLY A 8 -13.56 -27.14 2.01
C GLY A 8 -14.09 -25.71 1.97
N VAL A 9 -14.26 -25.19 0.76
CA VAL A 9 -14.88 -23.87 0.51
C VAL A 9 -15.94 -24.01 -0.56
N SER A 10 -17.12 -23.45 -0.31
CA SER A 10 -18.19 -23.37 -1.29
C SER A 10 -18.19 -22.00 -1.97
N LEU A 11 -18.16 -22.00 -3.28
CA LEU A 11 -18.23 -20.80 -4.10
C LEU A 11 -19.38 -20.92 -5.09
N GLU A 12 -19.97 -19.80 -5.45
CA GLU A 12 -20.93 -19.73 -6.55
C GLU A 12 -20.25 -20.16 -7.85
N PRO A 13 -20.93 -20.88 -8.75
CA PRO A 13 -20.34 -21.41 -9.98
C PRO A 13 -19.67 -20.35 -10.85
N GLU A 14 -20.26 -19.19 -10.97
CA GLU A 14 -19.71 -18.08 -11.76
C GLU A 14 -18.44 -17.51 -11.12
N LEU A 15 -18.43 -17.33 -9.80
CA LEU A 15 -17.26 -16.86 -9.06
C LEU A 15 -16.08 -17.84 -9.20
N LEU A 16 -16.36 -19.13 -9.11
CA LEU A 16 -15.34 -20.16 -9.29
C LEU A 16 -14.74 -20.12 -10.70
N LYS A 17 -15.59 -19.95 -11.72
CA LYS A 17 -15.15 -19.85 -13.11
C LYS A 17 -14.23 -18.63 -13.32
N GLU A 18 -14.62 -17.48 -12.83
CA GLU A 18 -13.78 -16.26 -12.89
C GLU A 18 -12.46 -16.47 -12.17
N PHE A 19 -12.48 -17.08 -11.00
CA PHE A 19 -11.27 -17.40 -10.23
C PHE A 19 -10.34 -18.33 -11.02
N ASP A 20 -10.87 -19.42 -11.58
CA ASP A 20 -10.07 -20.36 -12.38
C ASP A 20 -9.44 -19.69 -13.59
N ASP A 21 -10.16 -18.81 -14.28
CA ASP A 21 -9.65 -18.07 -15.44
C ASP A 21 -8.52 -17.12 -15.04
N VAL A 22 -8.65 -16.43 -13.92
CA VAL A 22 -7.64 -15.50 -13.42
C VAL A 22 -6.39 -16.23 -12.98
N ILE A 23 -6.50 -17.31 -12.21
CA ILE A 23 -5.34 -18.04 -11.71
C ILE A 23 -4.57 -18.74 -12.83
N MET A 24 -5.27 -19.21 -13.84
CA MET A 24 -4.65 -19.79 -15.03
C MET A 24 -3.78 -18.75 -15.76
N LYS A 25 -4.31 -17.54 -15.96
CA LYS A 25 -3.57 -16.43 -16.58
C LYS A 25 -2.36 -16.00 -15.75
N LYS A 26 -2.43 -16.10 -14.43
CA LYS A 26 -1.31 -15.81 -13.54
C LYS A 26 -0.27 -16.91 -13.44
N GLY A 27 -0.51 -18.07 -14.08
CA GLY A 27 0.44 -19.17 -14.11
C GLY A 27 0.41 -20.09 -12.89
N TYR A 28 -0.63 -20.06 -12.08
CA TYR A 28 -0.80 -21.02 -10.99
C TYR A 28 -1.06 -22.42 -11.51
N VAL A 29 -0.44 -23.39 -10.87
CA VAL A 29 -0.58 -24.83 -11.24
C VAL A 29 -1.86 -25.42 -10.65
N SER A 30 -2.32 -24.91 -9.51
CA SER A 30 -3.50 -25.44 -8.83
C SER A 30 -4.26 -24.34 -8.08
N ARG A 31 -5.54 -24.60 -7.81
CA ARG A 31 -6.37 -23.75 -6.92
C ARG A 31 -5.76 -23.65 -5.54
N SER A 32 -5.23 -24.74 -5.00
CA SER A 32 -4.61 -24.75 -3.67
C SER A 32 -3.44 -23.79 -3.56
N GLU A 33 -2.59 -23.70 -4.57
CA GLU A 33 -1.48 -22.77 -4.60
C GLU A 33 -1.95 -21.32 -4.63
N ALA A 34 -2.92 -21.01 -5.49
CA ALA A 34 -3.51 -19.67 -5.57
C ALA A 34 -4.19 -19.25 -4.27
N ILE A 35 -4.96 -20.13 -3.66
CA ILE A 35 -5.64 -19.87 -2.38
C ILE A 35 -4.63 -19.67 -1.26
N ARG A 36 -3.55 -20.43 -1.21
CA ARG A 36 -2.48 -20.21 -0.21
C ARG A 36 -1.87 -18.81 -0.32
N ASP A 37 -1.62 -18.34 -1.54
CA ASP A 37 -1.11 -16.98 -1.74
C ASP A 37 -2.12 -15.92 -1.31
N LEU A 38 -3.40 -16.09 -1.63
CA LEU A 38 -4.46 -15.19 -1.18
C LEU A 38 -4.58 -15.15 0.35
N VAL A 39 -4.47 -16.29 1.01
CA VAL A 39 -4.50 -16.36 2.48
C VAL A 39 -3.28 -15.65 3.07
N ARG A 40 -2.09 -15.85 2.51
CA ARG A 40 -0.88 -15.14 2.95
C ARG A 40 -1.02 -13.64 2.79
N ASP A 41 -1.56 -13.18 1.67
CA ASP A 41 -1.79 -11.76 1.42
C ASP A 41 -2.78 -11.16 2.43
N ALA A 42 -3.89 -11.86 2.70
CA ALA A 42 -4.87 -11.42 3.69
C ALA A 42 -4.29 -11.36 5.11
N LEU A 43 -3.45 -12.30 5.47
CA LEU A 43 -2.77 -12.30 6.76
C LEU A 43 -1.72 -11.20 6.85
N ALA A 44 -0.97 -10.95 5.78
CA ALA A 44 -0.02 -9.85 5.72
C ALA A 44 -0.71 -8.50 5.93
N GLU A 45 -1.85 -8.25 5.29
CA GLU A 45 -2.66 -7.05 5.54
C GLU A 45 -3.10 -6.93 7.00
N ASN A 46 -3.38 -8.05 7.68
CA ASN A 46 -3.79 -8.07 9.07
C ASN A 46 -2.62 -7.80 10.05
N GLU A 47 -1.39 -8.10 9.67
CA GLU A 47 -0.18 -7.79 10.45
C GLU A 47 0.06 -6.27 10.56
N TRP A 48 -0.53 -5.48 9.68
CA TRP A 48 -0.43 -4.02 9.66
C TRP A 48 -1.33 -3.31 10.68
N LYS A 49 -1.64 -3.95 11.81
CA LYS A 49 -2.49 -3.36 12.85
C LYS A 49 -1.72 -2.69 13.98
N ASN A 50 -0.44 -3.02 14.16
CA ASN A 50 0.37 -2.42 15.21
C ASN A 50 0.88 -1.04 14.77
N PRO A 51 0.40 0.08 15.39
CA PRO A 51 0.82 1.42 15.00
C PRO A 51 2.30 1.72 15.27
N ASP A 52 2.93 0.98 16.17
CA ASP A 52 4.35 1.14 16.53
C ASP A 52 5.28 0.28 15.65
N GLN A 53 4.73 -0.45 14.71
CA GLN A 53 5.50 -1.23 13.76
C GLN A 53 6.18 -0.30 12.75
N TYR A 54 7.47 -0.52 12.53
CA TYR A 54 8.20 0.17 11.47
C TYR A 54 7.89 -0.47 10.12
N VAL A 55 7.48 0.32 9.16
CA VAL A 55 7.09 -0.13 7.82
C VAL A 55 7.71 0.73 6.74
N VAL A 56 7.83 0.17 5.56
CA VAL A 56 8.19 0.86 4.31
C VAL A 56 6.99 0.77 3.37
N GLY A 57 6.69 1.83 2.69
CA GLY A 57 5.53 1.84 1.81
C GLY A 57 5.57 2.94 0.77
N ILE A 58 4.49 3.01 0.03
CA ILE A 58 4.24 4.02 -0.98
C ILE A 58 2.88 4.64 -0.72
N ILE A 59 2.83 5.97 -0.66
CA ILE A 59 1.57 6.71 -0.72
C ILE A 59 1.41 7.18 -2.16
N VAL A 60 0.33 6.77 -2.80
CA VAL A 60 -0.05 7.27 -4.13
C VAL A 60 -1.23 8.20 -3.96
N MET A 61 -1.13 9.41 -4.49
CA MET A 61 -2.23 10.36 -4.50
C MET A 61 -2.48 10.91 -5.90
N ILE A 62 -3.75 11.19 -6.18
CA ILE A 62 -4.19 11.92 -7.37
C ILE A 62 -4.90 13.18 -6.88
N TYR A 63 -4.52 14.31 -7.38
CA TYR A 63 -5.15 15.58 -7.03
C TYR A 63 -5.38 16.46 -8.25
N ASP A 64 -6.39 17.32 -8.14
CA ASP A 64 -6.69 18.36 -9.11
C ASP A 64 -5.89 19.61 -8.78
N HIS A 65 -4.86 19.90 -9.59
CA HIS A 65 -3.98 21.04 -9.34
C HIS A 65 -4.65 22.40 -9.59
N THR A 66 -5.84 22.43 -10.19
CA THR A 66 -6.62 23.65 -10.40
C THR A 66 -7.37 24.10 -9.16
N VAL A 67 -7.55 23.22 -8.18
CA VAL A 67 -8.15 23.58 -6.89
C VAL A 67 -7.21 24.49 -6.12
N SER A 68 -7.76 25.60 -5.63
CA SER A 68 -6.98 26.63 -4.94
C SER A 68 -6.20 26.07 -3.74
N ASN A 69 -4.91 26.37 -3.68
CA ASN A 69 -3.98 26.04 -2.59
C ASN A 69 -3.69 24.54 -2.40
N VAL A 70 -4.15 23.65 -3.26
CA VAL A 70 -3.90 22.21 -3.11
C VAL A 70 -2.41 21.87 -3.10
N LYS A 71 -1.66 22.44 -4.02
CA LYS A 71 -0.20 22.22 -4.12
C LYS A 71 0.54 22.71 -2.89
N GLU A 72 0.20 23.91 -2.42
CA GLU A 72 0.81 24.51 -1.24
C GLU A 72 0.54 23.68 0.01
N LYS A 73 -0.70 23.26 0.21
CA LYS A 73 -1.08 22.42 1.35
C LYS A 73 -0.38 21.06 1.33
N LEU A 74 -0.31 20.41 0.17
CA LEU A 74 0.41 19.14 0.02
C LEU A 74 1.91 19.30 0.25
N MET A 75 2.49 20.37 -0.23
CA MET A 75 3.91 20.69 -0.01
C MET A 75 4.21 20.92 1.47
N ASN A 76 3.35 21.65 2.17
CA ASN A 76 3.51 21.90 3.60
C ASN A 76 3.42 20.60 4.41
N LEU A 77 2.45 19.74 4.11
CA LEU A 77 2.33 18.42 4.76
C LEU A 77 3.59 17.56 4.54
N GLN A 78 4.09 17.52 3.32
CA GLN A 78 5.29 16.76 3.00
C GLN A 78 6.52 17.34 3.70
N HIS A 79 6.60 18.66 3.83
CA HIS A 79 7.69 19.32 4.53
C HIS A 79 7.66 19.04 6.04
N GLU A 80 6.49 19.10 6.66
CA GLU A 80 6.30 18.78 8.08
C GLU A 80 6.63 17.31 8.41
N ARG A 81 6.39 16.41 7.46
CA ARG A 81 6.63 14.96 7.59
C ARG A 81 7.87 14.48 6.85
N GLY A 82 8.81 15.38 6.57
CA GLY A 82 9.98 15.08 5.74
C GLY A 82 10.85 13.93 6.24
N HIS A 83 10.85 13.65 7.54
CA HIS A 83 11.57 12.50 8.12
C HIS A 83 10.97 11.14 7.73
N SER A 84 9.70 11.11 7.33
CA SER A 84 9.02 9.88 6.89
C SER A 84 9.01 9.72 5.37
N ILE A 85 9.33 10.76 4.61
CA ILE A 85 9.28 10.76 3.15
C ILE A 85 10.71 10.70 2.60
N ASN A 86 11.01 9.60 1.90
CA ASN A 86 12.35 9.36 1.35
C ASN A 86 12.51 9.96 -0.05
N THR A 87 11.45 9.89 -0.84
CA THR A 87 11.46 10.38 -2.23
C THR A 87 10.04 10.67 -2.70
N THR A 88 9.92 11.58 -3.65
CA THR A 88 8.65 11.96 -4.27
C THR A 88 8.79 11.88 -5.78
N ILE A 89 7.83 11.27 -6.45
CA ILE A 89 7.70 11.23 -7.90
C ILE A 89 6.41 11.93 -8.28
N HIS A 90 6.52 12.89 -9.19
CA HIS A 90 5.39 13.68 -9.67
C HIS A 90 5.15 13.38 -11.16
N VAL A 91 3.91 13.09 -11.51
CA VAL A 91 3.49 12.80 -12.88
C VAL A 91 2.23 13.59 -13.23
N HIS A 92 2.26 14.27 -14.37
CA HIS A 92 1.05 14.87 -14.94
C HIS A 92 0.22 13.79 -15.61
N LEU A 93 -1.04 13.64 -15.20
CA LEU A 93 -1.96 12.68 -15.82
C LEU A 93 -2.70 13.29 -17.00
N ASP A 94 -3.19 14.51 -16.83
CA ASP A 94 -3.86 15.30 -17.85
C ASP A 94 -3.74 16.78 -17.52
N HIS A 95 -4.54 17.63 -18.18
CA HIS A 95 -4.50 19.06 -18.00
C HIS A 95 -4.74 19.52 -16.55
N ASP A 96 -5.62 18.83 -15.82
CA ASP A 96 -6.07 19.26 -14.50
C ASP A 96 -5.53 18.38 -13.35
N ARG A 97 -5.15 17.13 -13.65
CA ARG A 97 -4.82 16.13 -12.62
C ARG A 97 -3.35 15.74 -12.63
N CYS A 98 -2.83 15.65 -11.44
CA CYS A 98 -1.48 15.16 -11.18
C CYS A 98 -1.52 13.94 -10.26
N MET A 99 -0.55 13.06 -10.42
CA MET A 99 -0.29 11.96 -9.51
C MET A 99 1.05 12.19 -8.83
N GLU A 100 1.09 12.02 -7.53
CA GLU A 100 2.33 11.95 -6.77
C GLU A 100 2.45 10.60 -6.08
N MET A 101 3.68 10.10 -6.06
CA MET A 101 4.06 8.89 -5.34
C MET A 101 5.09 9.27 -4.30
N LEU A 102 4.79 9.02 -3.03
CA LEU A 102 5.70 9.23 -1.92
C LEU A 102 6.26 7.89 -1.47
N LEU A 103 7.56 7.70 -1.58
CA LEU A 103 8.23 6.57 -0.94
C LEU A 103 8.44 6.93 0.53
N VAL A 104 7.82 6.17 1.42
CA VAL A 104 7.74 6.48 2.85
C VAL A 104 8.28 5.34 3.71
N SER A 105 8.80 5.71 4.87
CA SER A 105 9.20 4.76 5.90
C SER A 105 9.00 5.37 7.29
N GLY A 106 8.64 4.57 8.24
CA GLY A 106 8.40 5.02 9.59
C GLY A 106 7.43 4.11 10.35
N LEU A 107 6.90 4.62 11.45
CA LEU A 107 5.90 3.90 12.21
C LEU A 107 4.56 3.87 11.45
N LEU A 108 3.92 2.73 11.46
CA LEU A 108 2.65 2.52 10.76
C LEU A 108 1.59 3.57 11.13
N GLY A 109 1.47 3.91 12.42
CA GLY A 109 0.55 4.93 12.89
C GLY A 109 0.81 6.29 12.26
N ASP A 110 2.06 6.69 12.16
CA ASP A 110 2.46 7.97 11.57
C ASP A 110 2.17 7.99 10.05
N LEU A 111 2.42 6.90 9.36
CA LEU A 111 2.16 6.82 7.92
C LEU A 111 0.67 6.79 7.60
N LYS A 112 -0.13 6.15 8.42
CA LYS A 112 -1.60 6.20 8.30
C LYS A 112 -2.14 7.60 8.55
N GLU A 113 -1.64 8.28 9.58
CA GLU A 113 -2.00 9.66 9.89
C GLU A 113 -1.63 10.60 8.73
N LEU A 114 -0.43 10.47 8.19
CA LEU A 114 0.00 11.24 7.01
C LEU A 114 -0.92 11.00 5.82
N THR A 115 -1.30 9.76 5.56
CA THR A 115 -2.22 9.42 4.47
C THR A 115 -3.59 10.06 4.68
N ASP A 116 -4.11 10.02 5.89
CA ASP A 116 -5.39 10.63 6.24
C ASP A 116 -5.35 12.16 6.10
N GLU A 117 -4.27 12.80 6.52
CA GLU A 117 -4.06 14.24 6.34
C GLU A 117 -4.03 14.62 4.85
N ILE A 118 -3.32 13.85 4.02
CA ILE A 118 -3.26 14.05 2.57
C ILE A 118 -4.65 13.93 1.94
N THR A 119 -5.36 12.86 2.24
CA THR A 119 -6.69 12.61 1.66
C THR A 119 -7.74 13.59 2.11
N SER A 120 -7.51 14.28 3.22
CA SER A 120 -8.38 15.34 3.74
C SER A 120 -8.19 16.69 3.06
N VAL A 121 -7.12 16.87 2.29
CA VAL A 121 -6.87 18.13 1.58
C VAL A 121 -7.88 18.30 0.45
N LYS A 122 -8.57 19.45 0.43
CA LYS A 122 -9.47 19.78 -0.67
C LYS A 122 -8.72 19.84 -1.99
N GLY A 123 -9.17 19.08 -2.98
CA GLY A 123 -8.51 18.92 -4.27
C GLY A 123 -7.82 17.58 -4.44
N VAL A 124 -7.56 16.84 -3.36
CA VAL A 124 -7.11 15.46 -3.43
C VAL A 124 -8.31 14.58 -3.74
N LEU A 125 -8.23 13.89 -4.88
CA LEU A 125 -9.30 13.04 -5.38
C LEU A 125 -9.21 11.63 -4.84
N ARG A 126 -7.99 11.12 -4.69
CA ARG A 126 -7.68 9.79 -4.15
C ARG A 126 -6.31 9.79 -3.47
N GLY A 127 -6.20 8.98 -2.44
CA GLY A 127 -4.93 8.67 -1.80
C GLY A 127 -4.96 7.27 -1.21
N LYS A 128 -3.87 6.54 -1.35
CA LYS A 128 -3.74 5.18 -0.83
C LYS A 128 -2.33 4.93 -0.35
N LEU A 129 -2.23 4.36 0.84
CA LEU A 129 -0.99 3.80 1.39
C LEU A 129 -0.93 2.31 1.06
N THR A 130 0.13 1.91 0.39
CA THR A 130 0.47 0.50 0.19
C THR A 130 1.78 0.22 0.91
N MET A 131 1.77 -0.76 1.78
CA MET A 131 2.93 -1.14 2.57
C MET A 131 3.56 -2.42 2.04
N VAL A 132 4.88 -2.45 2.15
CA VAL A 132 5.66 -3.64 1.86
C VAL A 132 6.20 -4.16 3.19
N SER A 133 5.91 -5.43 3.50
CA SER A 133 6.51 -6.07 4.65
C SER A 133 8.02 -6.14 4.45
N PRO A 134 8.84 -5.57 5.34
CA PRO A 134 10.24 -5.94 5.35
C PRO A 134 10.32 -7.45 5.55
N ALA A 135 11.07 -8.15 4.71
CA ALA A 135 11.28 -9.59 4.84
C ALA A 135 11.61 -9.93 6.29
N THR A 136 10.99 -10.97 6.81
CA THR A 136 11.15 -11.47 8.17
C THR A 136 12.62 -11.62 8.54
N GLY A 137 13.12 -10.68 9.32
CA GLY A 137 14.46 -10.60 9.85
C GLY A 137 14.62 -9.25 10.48
N ASN A 138 15.06 -9.22 11.71
CA ASN A 138 15.28 -7.99 12.48
C ASN A 138 15.93 -6.91 11.61
N MET A 139 15.13 -6.01 11.09
CA MET A 139 15.63 -4.73 10.63
C MET A 139 15.94 -3.85 11.86
N HIS A 140 16.87 -4.35 12.68
CA HIS A 140 17.57 -3.50 13.61
C HIS A 140 18.66 -2.80 12.83
N HIS A 141 18.50 -1.51 12.68
CA HIS A 141 19.50 -0.57 12.18
C HIS A 141 19.91 -0.69 10.71
N ILE A 142 19.13 -0.06 9.84
CA ILE A 142 19.80 0.73 8.82
C ILE A 142 20.18 2.03 9.53
N GLY A 143 21.31 1.98 10.23
CA GLY A 143 21.91 3.16 10.80
C GLY A 143 22.26 4.10 9.66
N HIS A 144 21.82 5.33 9.80
CA HIS A 144 22.37 6.44 9.03
C HIS A 144 23.90 6.40 9.17
N ARG A 145 24.58 5.92 8.13
CA ARG A 145 25.96 6.28 7.92
C ARG A 145 25.98 7.42 6.90
N HIS A 146 26.32 8.55 7.42
CA HIS A 146 26.72 9.72 6.62
C HIS A 146 27.88 9.37 5.71
#